data_bb35587999c5e88a187fd80fb753adfd
#
_entry.id   bb35587999c5e88a187fd80fb753adfd
#
_cell.length_a   1.000
_cell.length_b   1.000
_cell.length_c   1.000
_cell.angle_alpha   90.00
_cell.angle_beta   90.00
_cell.angle_gamma   90.00
#
_symmetry.space_group_name_H-M   'P 1'
#
loop_
_entity.id
_entity.type
_entity.pdbx_description
1 polymer ?
#
loop_
_entity_poly.entity_id
_entity_poly.type
_entity_poly.pdbx_seq_one_letter_code
_entity_poly.pdbx_strand_id
1 'polypeptide(L)'
;SASLTAMSDTMTRLKLSQASDHVIKFTTPTGVAAAGTITIDFNTASFSTGSTEFGDVDFTHGATTGLETSETLAGTCSGTTWGAAFATNVLTITSCTGTVTAGDKVIITIGLAAAGGNAQISNPGSSSSKSIAITAGASDSGTLAVAIMTEDQVTVSATVDPSVTSLLSASTCALGPGSLSDTAIRYCTYNNTVSTNATSGYVSTIVENGNLCSPSVAVCTNNIDDAAGDNDIDEGSEEYGVSSNDATGTQDIIDSTGCNDDTNVEAATAITGTAKVYADSGDGDTGPVSGAVTAVCHSASILGSTPAGSYSHIVTHITTGTF
;
A
#
# COMPACT_ATOMS: atom_id res chain seq x y z
N SER A 1 -27.04 -0.98 50.76
CA SER A 1 -26.25 -0.66 49.58
C SER A 1 -25.77 -1.98 48.95
N ALA A 2 -26.11 -2.22 47.70
CA ALA A 2 -25.55 -3.33 46.99
C ALA A 2 -24.38 -2.88 46.10
N SER A 3 -23.44 -3.76 45.82
CA SER A 3 -22.33 -3.42 44.94
C SER A 3 -22.75 -3.60 43.49
N LEU A 4 -22.46 -2.61 42.65
CA LEU A 4 -22.52 -2.74 41.20
C LEU A 4 -21.59 -3.90 40.76
N THR A 5 -22.00 -4.65 39.77
CA THR A 5 -21.24 -5.80 39.26
C THR A 5 -20.94 -5.65 37.76
N ALA A 6 -20.03 -6.49 37.23
CA ALA A 6 -19.60 -6.46 35.83
C ALA A 6 -19.27 -5.07 35.31
N MET A 7 -18.59 -4.29 36.13
CA MET A 7 -18.20 -2.92 35.81
C MET A 7 -17.01 -2.88 34.84
N SER A 8 -17.12 -2.08 33.80
CA SER A 8 -16.03 -1.82 32.87
C SER A 8 -16.16 -0.45 32.22
N ASP A 9 -15.05 0.10 31.79
CA ASP A 9 -15.00 1.28 30.92
C ASP A 9 -14.08 0.93 29.75
N THR A 10 -14.60 1.05 28.55
CA THR A 10 -13.82 0.92 27.31
C THR A 10 -13.60 2.29 26.71
N MET A 11 -12.34 2.69 26.66
CA MET A 11 -11.94 4.00 26.18
C MET A 11 -11.28 3.90 24.81
N THR A 12 -11.45 4.91 23.97
CA THR A 12 -10.79 4.96 22.65
C THR A 12 -9.32 5.37 22.75
N ARG A 13 -8.94 6.13 23.79
CA ARG A 13 -7.57 6.56 24.06
C ARG A 13 -7.26 6.48 25.54
N LEU A 14 -6.07 5.97 25.86
CA LEU A 14 -5.57 5.91 27.24
C LEU A 14 -4.42 6.88 27.51
N LYS A 15 -3.95 7.59 26.48
CA LYS A 15 -2.86 8.56 26.62
C LYS A 15 -3.29 9.77 27.46
N LEU A 16 -2.39 10.22 28.33
CA LEU A 16 -2.61 11.41 29.15
C LEU A 16 -2.97 12.64 28.31
N SER A 17 -3.86 13.48 28.83
CA SER A 17 -4.34 14.72 28.21
C SER A 17 -4.98 14.56 26.82
N GLN A 18 -5.28 13.34 26.39
CA GLN A 18 -6.00 13.09 25.13
C GLN A 18 -7.50 13.01 25.37
N ALA A 19 -8.27 13.47 24.38
CA ALA A 19 -9.70 13.27 24.33
C ALA A 19 -10.02 11.79 24.04
N SER A 20 -11.03 11.25 24.70
CA SER A 20 -11.41 9.83 24.61
C SER A 20 -12.92 9.67 24.70
N ASP A 21 -13.46 8.71 23.96
CA ASP A 21 -14.80 8.21 24.20
C ASP A 21 -14.77 7.21 25.36
N HIS A 22 -15.88 7.08 26.04
CA HIS A 22 -16.07 6.11 27.10
C HIS A 22 -17.30 5.24 26.82
N VAL A 23 -17.18 3.94 27.00
CA VAL A 23 -18.30 3.01 27.02
C VAL A 23 -18.31 2.32 28.38
N ILE A 24 -19.09 2.88 29.29
CA ILE A 24 -19.19 2.42 30.67
C ILE A 24 -20.32 1.43 30.79
N LYS A 25 -20.01 0.26 31.35
CA LYS A 25 -20.97 -0.83 31.55
C LYS A 25 -20.96 -1.28 33.00
N PHE A 26 -22.15 -1.60 33.53
CA PHE A 26 -22.31 -2.22 34.85
C PHE A 26 -23.68 -2.88 34.96
N THR A 27 -23.86 -3.74 35.97
CA THR A 27 -25.15 -4.30 36.34
C THR A 27 -25.56 -3.71 37.68
N THR A 28 -26.81 -3.22 37.77
CA THR A 28 -27.39 -2.68 38.99
C THR A 28 -28.25 -3.75 39.68
N PRO A 29 -27.81 -4.26 40.86
CA PRO A 29 -28.54 -5.34 41.55
C PRO A 29 -29.92 -4.94 42.04
N THR A 30 -30.14 -3.65 42.41
CA THR A 30 -31.44 -3.22 42.94
C THR A 30 -32.22 -2.33 41.96
N GLY A 31 -31.59 -1.93 40.85
CA GLY A 31 -32.22 -1.09 39.83
C GLY A 31 -32.28 0.38 40.19
N VAL A 32 -32.94 1.18 39.32
CA VAL A 32 -33.17 2.60 39.54
C VAL A 32 -34.65 2.90 39.45
N ALA A 33 -35.24 3.36 40.53
CA ALA A 33 -36.67 3.68 40.60
C ALA A 33 -36.96 5.01 39.87
N ALA A 34 -38.24 5.30 39.60
CA ALA A 34 -38.69 6.61 39.12
C ALA A 34 -38.17 7.71 40.07
N ALA A 35 -37.81 8.84 39.51
CA ALA A 35 -37.11 9.95 40.17
C ALA A 35 -35.72 9.59 40.77
N GLY A 36 -35.17 8.43 40.43
CA GLY A 36 -33.82 8.03 40.80
C GLY A 36 -32.75 8.55 39.86
N THR A 37 -31.50 8.43 40.28
CA THR A 37 -30.35 8.91 39.49
C THR A 37 -29.29 7.85 39.30
N ILE A 38 -28.54 8.00 38.22
CA ILE A 38 -27.23 7.35 38.01
C ILE A 38 -26.19 8.42 37.97
N THR A 39 -25.09 8.28 38.73
CA THR A 39 -23.97 9.24 38.69
C THR A 39 -22.69 8.53 38.29
N ILE A 40 -21.87 9.21 37.50
CA ILE A 40 -20.51 8.78 37.14
C ILE A 40 -19.57 9.95 37.51
N ASP A 41 -18.71 9.74 38.48
CA ASP A 41 -17.78 10.73 39.00
C ASP A 41 -16.40 10.61 38.30
N PHE A 42 -16.19 11.47 37.34
CA PHE A 42 -14.93 11.67 36.64
C PHE A 42 -13.99 12.64 37.35
N ASN A 43 -14.52 13.47 38.29
CA ASN A 43 -13.76 14.48 39.00
C ASN A 43 -12.71 13.86 39.93
N THR A 44 -13.07 12.82 40.66
CA THR A 44 -12.15 12.11 41.56
C THR A 44 -10.96 11.53 40.84
N ALA A 45 -11.14 11.13 39.59
CA ALA A 45 -10.12 10.58 38.73
C ALA A 45 -9.37 11.65 37.89
N SER A 46 -9.73 12.95 38.07
CA SER A 46 -9.15 14.10 37.36
C SER A 46 -9.33 14.07 35.81
N PHE A 47 -10.38 13.45 35.34
CA PHE A 47 -10.82 13.64 33.95
C PHE A 47 -11.51 15.00 33.80
N SER A 48 -11.49 15.57 32.61
CA SER A 48 -12.20 16.79 32.29
C SER A 48 -13.32 16.50 31.28
N THR A 49 -14.55 16.77 31.69
CA THR A 49 -15.72 16.64 30.82
C THR A 49 -15.86 17.80 29.83
N GLY A 50 -15.12 18.90 30.05
CA GLY A 50 -15.02 20.01 29.09
C GLY A 50 -16.38 20.56 28.65
N SER A 51 -16.66 20.46 27.35
CA SER A 51 -17.90 20.91 26.73
C SER A 51 -18.92 19.79 26.51
N THR A 52 -18.70 18.58 27.09
CA THR A 52 -19.67 17.49 26.94
C THR A 52 -21.05 17.85 27.53
N GLU A 53 -22.08 17.49 26.83
CA GLU A 53 -23.48 17.74 27.23
C GLU A 53 -24.34 16.48 26.99
N PHE A 54 -25.65 16.54 27.24
CA PHE A 54 -26.53 15.40 27.08
C PHE A 54 -26.53 14.80 25.68
N GLY A 55 -26.29 15.60 24.63
CA GLY A 55 -26.19 15.15 23.24
C GLY A 55 -24.97 14.27 22.96
N ASP A 56 -23.96 14.27 23.85
CA ASP A 56 -22.78 13.43 23.78
C ASP A 56 -22.92 12.14 24.59
N VAL A 57 -24.13 11.79 25.04
CA VAL A 57 -24.39 10.63 25.88
C VAL A 57 -25.49 9.77 25.28
N ASP A 58 -25.22 8.47 25.14
CA ASP A 58 -26.27 7.47 24.95
C ASP A 58 -26.43 6.65 26.23
N PHE A 59 -27.67 6.32 26.57
CA PHE A 59 -28.02 5.51 27.71
C PHE A 59 -28.92 4.35 27.29
N THR A 60 -28.48 3.14 27.55
CA THR A 60 -29.26 1.92 27.31
C THR A 60 -29.24 1.02 28.52
N HIS A 61 -30.30 0.24 28.74
CA HIS A 61 -30.34 -0.76 29.78
C HIS A 61 -31.25 -1.96 29.42
N GLY A 62 -31.05 -3.10 30.07
CA GLY A 62 -31.86 -4.31 29.85
C GLY A 62 -31.23 -5.55 30.45
N ALA A 63 -32.04 -6.57 30.62
CA ALA A 63 -31.63 -7.84 31.23
C ALA A 63 -30.75 -8.69 30.31
N THR A 64 -30.88 -8.53 28.99
CA THR A 64 -30.19 -9.37 27.99
C THR A 64 -29.19 -8.56 27.21
N THR A 65 -27.94 -9.03 27.14
CA THR A 65 -26.88 -8.40 26.37
C THR A 65 -27.22 -8.35 24.88
N GLY A 66 -27.11 -7.14 24.28
CA GLY A 66 -27.42 -6.91 22.88
C GLY A 66 -28.89 -6.68 22.58
N LEU A 67 -29.76 -6.69 23.60
CA LEU A 67 -31.18 -6.39 23.51
C LEU A 67 -31.57 -5.26 24.49
N GLU A 68 -30.62 -4.43 24.87
CA GLU A 68 -30.85 -3.29 25.77
C GLU A 68 -31.74 -2.26 25.07
N THR A 69 -32.66 -1.66 25.83
CA THR A 69 -33.54 -0.58 25.38
C THR A 69 -32.77 0.75 25.42
N SER A 70 -32.80 1.50 24.34
CA SER A 70 -32.22 2.85 24.28
C SER A 70 -33.21 3.84 24.87
N GLU A 71 -32.74 4.66 25.78
CA GLU A 71 -33.51 5.73 26.43
C GLU A 71 -33.29 7.09 25.73
N THR A 72 -34.34 7.89 25.68
CA THR A 72 -34.24 9.26 25.17
C THR A 72 -33.68 10.16 26.27
N LEU A 73 -32.64 10.95 25.91
CA LEU A 73 -31.99 11.89 26.82
C LEU A 73 -32.31 13.35 26.45
N ALA A 74 -32.37 14.20 27.46
CA ALA A 74 -32.45 15.66 27.35
C ALA A 74 -31.64 16.31 28.49
N GLY A 75 -31.40 17.63 28.46
CA GLY A 75 -30.71 18.33 29.56
C GLY A 75 -31.46 18.25 30.89
N THR A 76 -32.77 18.05 30.89
CA THR A 76 -33.63 17.83 32.06
C THR A 76 -34.64 16.75 31.77
N CYS A 77 -34.98 15.93 32.79
CA CYS A 77 -35.95 14.87 32.58
C CYS A 77 -37.39 15.41 32.44
N SER A 78 -38.23 14.70 31.69
CA SER A 78 -39.66 15.01 31.55
C SER A 78 -40.43 13.78 31.09
N GLY A 79 -41.45 13.36 31.82
CA GLY A 79 -42.16 12.11 31.50
C GLY A 79 -41.22 10.92 31.42
N THR A 80 -41.19 10.22 30.30
CA THR A 80 -40.30 9.07 30.06
C THR A 80 -38.90 9.46 29.57
N THR A 81 -38.66 10.73 29.18
CA THR A 81 -37.36 11.23 28.79
C THR A 81 -36.46 11.38 30.02
N TRP A 82 -35.28 10.83 30.00
CA TRP A 82 -34.29 10.95 31.05
C TRP A 82 -33.49 12.24 30.91
N GLY A 83 -33.15 12.85 32.05
CA GLY A 83 -32.23 13.99 32.05
C GLY A 83 -30.80 13.53 32.11
N ALA A 84 -29.89 14.15 31.34
CA ALA A 84 -28.46 13.95 31.47
C ALA A 84 -27.75 15.29 31.57
N ALA A 85 -26.92 15.46 32.58
CA ALA A 85 -26.20 16.72 32.82
C ALA A 85 -24.82 16.46 33.37
N PHE A 86 -23.85 17.29 32.93
CA PHE A 86 -22.51 17.31 33.47
C PHE A 86 -22.35 18.52 34.40
N ALA A 87 -21.88 18.28 35.60
CA ALA A 87 -21.56 19.33 36.56
C ALA A 87 -20.30 18.93 37.35
N THR A 88 -19.28 19.81 37.36
CA THR A 88 -18.01 19.57 38.08
C THR A 88 -17.40 18.21 37.76
N ASN A 89 -17.35 17.84 36.47
CA ASN A 89 -16.89 16.55 35.94
C ASN A 89 -17.65 15.32 36.46
N VAL A 90 -18.89 15.48 36.86
CA VAL A 90 -19.82 14.39 37.22
C VAL A 90 -20.94 14.35 36.21
N LEU A 91 -21.16 13.22 35.57
CA LEU A 91 -22.35 12.97 34.79
C LEU A 91 -23.45 12.49 35.73
N THR A 92 -24.60 13.13 35.69
CA THR A 92 -25.81 12.72 36.40
C THR A 92 -26.91 12.41 35.37
N ILE A 93 -27.38 11.18 35.33
CA ILE A 93 -28.55 10.75 34.54
C ILE A 93 -29.74 10.63 35.52
N THR A 94 -30.81 11.38 35.27
CA THR A 94 -31.97 11.50 36.17
C THR A 94 -33.21 10.92 35.48
N SER A 95 -33.89 10.01 36.13
CA SER A 95 -35.21 9.56 35.73
C SER A 95 -36.29 10.53 36.20
N CYS A 96 -37.33 10.75 35.39
CA CYS A 96 -38.60 11.32 35.89
C CYS A 96 -39.59 10.19 36.19
N THR A 97 -40.01 9.41 35.22
CA THR A 97 -40.94 8.27 35.37
C THR A 97 -40.33 6.95 34.92
N GLY A 98 -39.23 6.97 34.17
CA GLY A 98 -38.54 5.76 33.73
C GLY A 98 -37.92 4.99 34.90
N THR A 99 -37.62 3.71 34.70
CA THR A 99 -37.02 2.84 35.70
C THR A 99 -35.99 1.94 35.04
N VAL A 100 -34.92 1.59 35.76
CA VAL A 100 -34.04 0.47 35.41
C VAL A 100 -34.41 -0.71 36.33
N THR A 101 -34.66 -1.86 35.77
CA THR A 101 -35.06 -3.04 36.54
C THR A 101 -33.87 -3.57 37.31
N ALA A 102 -34.16 -4.18 38.50
CA ALA A 102 -33.13 -4.86 39.28
C ALA A 102 -32.51 -6.00 38.48
N GLY A 103 -31.18 -6.04 38.40
CA GLY A 103 -30.40 -6.98 37.61
C GLY A 103 -30.15 -6.57 36.16
N ASP A 104 -30.69 -5.45 35.71
CA ASP A 104 -30.41 -4.95 34.37
C ASP A 104 -28.94 -4.53 34.22
N LYS A 105 -28.43 -4.79 33.05
CA LYS A 105 -27.18 -4.20 32.53
C LYS A 105 -27.46 -2.78 32.06
N VAL A 106 -26.59 -1.88 32.44
CA VAL A 106 -26.56 -0.48 32.03
C VAL A 106 -25.36 -0.27 31.12
N ILE A 107 -25.56 0.42 30.01
CA ILE A 107 -24.51 0.86 29.10
C ILE A 107 -24.66 2.38 28.90
N ILE A 108 -23.59 3.11 29.17
CA ILE A 108 -23.53 4.56 28.96
C ILE A 108 -22.37 4.82 28.02
N THR A 109 -22.67 5.32 26.82
CA THR A 109 -21.68 5.72 25.83
C THR A 109 -21.54 7.24 25.87
N ILE A 110 -20.31 7.74 25.96
CA ILE A 110 -20.01 9.18 26.04
C ILE A 110 -18.96 9.53 25.00
N GLY A 111 -19.20 10.62 24.29
CA GLY A 111 -18.26 11.13 23.32
C GLY A 111 -18.74 11.01 21.87
N LEU A 112 -17.81 10.98 20.92
CA LEU A 112 -18.13 10.85 19.49
C LEU A 112 -18.77 9.50 19.12
N ALA A 113 -18.65 8.50 19.98
CA ALA A 113 -19.29 7.20 19.82
C ALA A 113 -20.79 7.22 20.17
N ALA A 114 -21.28 8.25 20.87
CA ALA A 114 -22.70 8.45 21.12
C ALA A 114 -23.40 9.00 19.86
N ALA A 115 -24.68 8.65 19.68
CA ALA A 115 -25.48 9.12 18.56
C ALA A 115 -25.65 10.64 18.62
N GLY A 116 -25.02 11.36 17.67
CA GLY A 116 -25.00 12.83 17.64
C GLY A 116 -23.92 13.48 18.52
N GLY A 117 -23.04 12.69 19.12
CA GLY A 117 -21.95 13.19 19.94
C GLY A 117 -20.95 14.05 19.17
N ASN A 118 -20.49 15.12 19.77
CA ASN A 118 -19.55 16.08 19.18
C ASN A 118 -18.41 16.52 20.11
N ALA A 119 -18.44 16.12 21.38
CA ALA A 119 -17.42 16.40 22.38
C ALA A 119 -17.03 15.13 23.14
N GLN A 120 -15.78 15.07 23.59
CA GLN A 120 -15.19 13.92 24.28
C GLN A 120 -14.68 14.34 25.67
N ILE A 121 -14.53 13.37 26.56
CA ILE A 121 -13.89 13.55 27.85
C ILE A 121 -12.37 13.57 27.66
N SER A 122 -11.70 14.53 28.26
CA SER A 122 -10.24 14.58 28.24
C SER A 122 -9.64 13.77 29.40
N ASN A 123 -8.67 12.95 29.08
CA ASN A 123 -7.92 12.16 30.05
C ASN A 123 -7.12 13.02 31.00
N PRO A 124 -6.84 12.53 32.21
CA PRO A 124 -5.98 13.21 33.19
C PRO A 124 -4.59 13.53 32.63
N GLY A 125 -3.98 14.62 33.10
CA GLY A 125 -2.63 15.05 32.72
C GLY A 125 -1.49 14.23 33.36
N SER A 126 -1.80 13.16 34.10
CA SER A 126 -0.80 12.30 34.75
C SER A 126 -1.12 10.82 34.52
N SER A 127 -0.07 10.08 34.17
CA SER A 127 -0.17 8.61 33.97
C SER A 127 -0.26 7.91 35.34
N SER A 128 -1.32 7.14 35.55
CA SER A 128 -1.54 6.29 36.73
C SER A 128 -2.84 5.51 36.57
N SER A 129 -3.12 4.61 37.49
CA SER A 129 -4.47 4.08 37.67
C SER A 129 -5.41 5.17 38.16
N LYS A 130 -6.57 5.31 37.53
CA LYS A 130 -7.62 6.29 37.84
C LYS A 130 -8.90 5.54 38.22
N SER A 131 -9.51 5.94 39.31
CA SER A 131 -10.72 5.35 39.84
C SER A 131 -11.95 6.19 39.52
N ILE A 132 -12.93 5.62 38.82
CA ILE A 132 -14.20 6.28 38.48
C ILE A 132 -15.28 5.65 39.38
N ALA A 133 -15.93 6.47 40.21
CA ALA A 133 -17.00 6.02 41.09
C ALA A 133 -18.34 6.12 40.36
N ILE A 134 -19.18 5.12 40.53
CA ILE A 134 -20.51 5.02 39.92
C ILE A 134 -21.53 4.75 41.04
N THR A 135 -22.65 5.48 41.00
CA THR A 135 -23.81 5.17 41.83
C THR A 135 -25.04 4.93 40.93
N ALA A 136 -25.95 4.06 41.32
CA ALA A 136 -27.20 3.82 40.60
C ALA A 136 -28.34 3.66 41.63
N GLY A 137 -29.39 4.45 41.43
CA GLY A 137 -30.49 4.53 42.38
C GLY A 137 -30.08 4.99 43.78
N ALA A 138 -30.87 4.63 44.77
CA ALA A 138 -30.65 5.04 46.15
C ALA A 138 -29.56 4.24 46.90
N SER A 139 -29.15 3.10 46.36
CA SER A 139 -28.39 2.13 47.15
C SER A 139 -27.24 1.43 46.47
N ASP A 140 -27.16 1.42 45.14
CA ASP A 140 -26.11 0.69 44.41
C ASP A 140 -24.91 1.59 44.18
N SER A 141 -23.71 1.06 44.41
CA SER A 141 -22.48 1.83 44.14
C SER A 141 -21.33 0.88 43.78
N GLY A 142 -20.34 1.44 43.10
CA GLY A 142 -19.13 0.71 42.75
C GLY A 142 -18.04 1.66 42.24
N THR A 143 -16.85 1.13 42.11
CA THR A 143 -15.71 1.88 41.58
C THR A 143 -15.02 0.99 40.55
N LEU A 144 -14.78 1.53 39.37
CA LEU A 144 -13.93 0.90 38.36
C LEU A 144 -12.58 1.65 38.26
N ALA A 145 -11.58 1.00 37.72
CA ALA A 145 -10.28 1.59 37.51
C ALA A 145 -9.86 1.49 36.04
N VAL A 146 -9.31 2.58 35.52
CA VAL A 146 -8.70 2.65 34.19
C VAL A 146 -7.24 3.07 34.29
N ALA A 147 -6.40 2.56 33.41
CA ALA A 147 -4.98 2.93 33.36
C ALA A 147 -4.77 4.09 32.37
N ILE A 148 -4.30 5.24 32.86
CA ILE A 148 -3.84 6.33 31.98
C ILE A 148 -2.34 6.18 31.76
N MET A 149 -1.93 6.20 30.48
CA MET A 149 -0.57 5.91 30.02
C MET A 149 0.10 7.18 29.47
N THR A 150 1.42 7.21 29.53
CA THR A 150 2.20 8.28 28.87
C THR A 150 2.06 8.20 27.36
N GLU A 151 2.03 6.99 26.81
CA GLU A 151 1.83 6.72 25.38
C GLU A 151 1.00 5.44 25.23
N ASP A 152 -0.02 5.47 24.39
CA ASP A 152 -0.93 4.34 24.11
C ASP A 152 -0.85 3.85 22.66
N GLN A 153 0.07 4.39 21.87
CA GLN A 153 0.28 4.06 20.47
C GLN A 153 1.72 3.66 20.23
N VAL A 154 1.90 2.68 19.35
CA VAL A 154 3.20 2.24 18.85
C VAL A 154 3.24 2.46 17.34
N THR A 155 4.25 3.19 16.89
CA THR A 155 4.50 3.33 15.46
C THR A 155 5.26 2.10 14.98
N VAL A 156 4.69 1.39 14.00
CA VAL A 156 5.37 0.30 13.29
C VAL A 156 5.75 0.81 11.92
N SER A 157 7.02 0.70 11.56
CA SER A 157 7.55 1.11 10.27
C SER A 157 8.33 -0.02 9.62
N ALA A 158 8.33 -0.04 8.29
CA ALA A 158 9.14 -0.94 7.47
C ALA A 158 9.63 -0.18 6.23
N THR A 159 10.79 -0.58 5.73
CA THR A 159 11.36 -0.11 4.46
C THR A 159 11.51 -1.30 3.51
N VAL A 160 11.31 -1.05 2.21
CA VAL A 160 11.60 -2.01 1.14
C VAL A 160 12.70 -1.42 0.29
N ASP A 161 13.82 -2.13 0.21
CA ASP A 161 14.96 -1.68 -0.57
C ASP A 161 14.68 -1.76 -2.08
N PRO A 162 15.24 -0.82 -2.88
CA PRO A 162 15.21 -0.90 -4.34
C PRO A 162 15.83 -2.20 -4.85
N SER A 163 15.22 -2.81 -5.85
CA SER A 163 15.78 -4.01 -6.51
C SER A 163 15.49 -4.02 -8.01
N VAL A 164 16.46 -4.46 -8.78
CA VAL A 164 16.34 -4.78 -10.21
C VAL A 164 17.16 -6.01 -10.52
N THR A 165 16.61 -6.89 -11.32
CA THR A 165 17.28 -8.05 -11.88
C THR A 165 17.08 -8.11 -13.38
N SER A 166 18.12 -8.48 -14.12
CA SER A 166 18.08 -8.68 -15.56
C SER A 166 18.85 -9.96 -15.88
N LEU A 167 18.26 -10.81 -16.67
CA LEU A 167 18.83 -12.12 -17.05
C LEU A 167 18.71 -12.35 -18.54
N LEU A 168 19.84 -12.50 -19.20
CA LEU A 168 19.91 -12.92 -20.59
C LEU A 168 19.81 -14.46 -20.67
N SER A 169 19.00 -14.97 -21.59
CA SER A 169 18.83 -16.41 -21.80
C SER A 169 20.04 -17.07 -22.47
N ALA A 170 20.92 -16.28 -23.09
CA ALA A 170 22.16 -16.74 -23.69
C ALA A 170 23.27 -15.68 -23.56
N SER A 171 24.52 -16.12 -23.54
CA SER A 171 25.71 -15.25 -23.57
C SER A 171 26.42 -15.24 -24.92
N THR A 172 25.91 -15.98 -25.88
CA THR A 172 26.39 -16.05 -27.27
C THR A 172 25.23 -16.10 -28.21
N CYS A 173 25.35 -15.44 -29.36
CA CYS A 173 24.36 -15.40 -30.41
C CYS A 173 25.06 -15.64 -31.75
N ALA A 174 24.97 -16.83 -32.28
CA ALA A 174 25.58 -17.19 -33.58
C ALA A 174 24.57 -16.98 -34.66
N LEU A 175 24.84 -16.04 -35.58
CA LEU A 175 24.00 -15.78 -36.73
C LEU A 175 23.89 -17.04 -37.65
N GLY A 176 22.70 -17.58 -37.78
CA GLY A 176 22.42 -18.84 -38.44
C GLY A 176 21.02 -18.94 -39.04
N PRO A 177 20.64 -20.11 -39.56
CA PRO A 177 21.41 -21.35 -39.68
C PRO A 177 22.46 -21.29 -40.78
N GLY A 178 23.63 -21.86 -40.49
CA GLY A 178 24.76 -21.90 -41.42
C GLY A 178 25.61 -20.62 -41.43
N SER A 179 26.51 -20.51 -42.40
CA SER A 179 27.33 -19.31 -42.59
C SER A 179 26.51 -18.13 -43.13
N LEU A 180 27.00 -16.91 -42.91
CA LEU A 180 26.45 -15.73 -43.59
C LEU A 180 26.44 -15.93 -45.10
N SER A 181 25.44 -15.36 -45.74
CA SER A 181 25.16 -15.57 -47.16
C SER A 181 24.72 -14.25 -47.81
N ASP A 182 24.99 -14.13 -49.09
CA ASP A 182 24.52 -13.07 -49.98
C ASP A 182 23.12 -13.35 -50.57
N THR A 183 22.54 -14.53 -50.26
CA THR A 183 21.25 -14.97 -50.74
C THR A 183 20.30 -15.36 -49.63
N ALA A 184 20.59 -14.98 -48.40
CA ALA A 184 19.71 -15.15 -47.24
C ALA A 184 20.20 -14.35 -46.02
N ILE A 185 19.29 -13.65 -45.37
CA ILE A 185 19.54 -13.02 -44.09
C ILE A 185 19.75 -14.11 -43.05
N ARG A 186 20.73 -13.91 -42.16
CA ARG A 186 21.04 -14.79 -41.04
C ARG A 186 20.77 -14.09 -39.73
N TYR A 187 20.17 -14.82 -38.80
CA TYR A 187 19.73 -14.22 -37.53
C TYR A 187 20.04 -15.11 -36.35
N CYS A 188 20.00 -14.52 -35.16
CA CYS A 188 19.96 -15.24 -33.90
C CYS A 188 19.15 -14.44 -32.87
N THR A 189 18.57 -15.12 -31.90
CA THR A 189 17.71 -14.48 -30.88
C THR A 189 18.03 -15.00 -29.48
N TYR A 190 17.82 -14.15 -28.50
CA TYR A 190 17.81 -14.47 -27.08
C TYR A 190 16.84 -13.56 -26.36
N ASN A 191 16.51 -13.90 -25.12
CA ASN A 191 15.60 -13.13 -24.29
C ASN A 191 16.37 -12.39 -23.18
N ASN A 192 15.91 -11.19 -22.87
CA ASN A 192 16.19 -10.52 -21.61
C ASN A 192 14.94 -10.61 -20.71
N THR A 193 15.12 -11.11 -19.49
CA THR A 193 14.04 -11.20 -18.49
C THR A 193 14.33 -10.23 -17.35
N VAL A 194 13.42 -9.28 -17.11
CA VAL A 194 13.58 -8.21 -16.13
C VAL A 194 12.55 -8.32 -15.02
N SER A 195 12.99 -8.12 -13.78
CA SER A 195 12.11 -7.89 -12.63
C SER A 195 12.63 -6.72 -11.81
N THR A 196 11.72 -5.86 -11.35
CA THR A 196 12.04 -4.70 -10.51
C THR A 196 10.86 -4.33 -9.62
N ASN A 197 11.14 -3.80 -8.42
CA ASN A 197 10.13 -3.17 -7.58
C ASN A 197 10.07 -1.64 -7.74
N ALA A 198 10.73 -1.11 -8.77
CA ALA A 198 10.66 0.31 -9.12
C ALA A 198 9.23 0.71 -9.50
N THR A 199 8.75 1.83 -8.96
CA THR A 199 7.37 2.31 -9.19
C THR A 199 7.15 2.85 -10.60
N SER A 200 8.21 3.33 -11.24
CA SER A 200 8.22 3.81 -12.63
C SER A 200 8.90 2.81 -13.57
N GLY A 201 8.90 1.53 -13.21
CA GLY A 201 9.34 0.44 -14.08
C GLY A 201 10.85 0.38 -14.34
N TYR A 202 11.25 0.07 -15.58
CA TYR A 202 12.64 -0.10 -15.99
C TYR A 202 12.87 0.36 -17.42
N VAL A 203 14.15 0.59 -17.72
CA VAL A 203 14.65 0.78 -19.08
C VAL A 203 15.85 -0.14 -19.31
N SER A 204 15.87 -0.83 -20.45
CA SER A 204 16.98 -1.67 -20.90
C SER A 204 17.59 -1.11 -22.17
N THR A 205 18.90 -0.90 -22.14
CA THR A 205 19.68 -0.39 -23.28
C THR A 205 20.67 -1.41 -23.78
N ILE A 206 21.04 -1.28 -25.06
CA ILE A 206 22.03 -2.10 -25.76
C ILE A 206 23.10 -1.19 -26.36
N VAL A 207 24.33 -1.65 -26.33
CA VAL A 207 25.48 -0.94 -26.91
C VAL A 207 26.48 -1.96 -27.44
N GLU A 208 27.09 -1.68 -28.58
CA GLU A 208 28.17 -2.50 -29.13
C GLU A 208 29.55 -1.89 -28.94
N ASN A 209 30.59 -2.70 -29.07
CA ASN A 209 31.98 -2.26 -29.00
C ASN A 209 32.60 -1.98 -30.36
N GLY A 210 31.84 -2.01 -31.44
CA GLY A 210 32.20 -1.79 -32.84
C GLY A 210 31.52 -2.82 -33.75
N ASN A 211 31.57 -2.59 -35.05
CA ASN A 211 30.94 -3.43 -36.08
C ASN A 211 31.35 -4.92 -35.98
N LEU A 212 30.61 -5.79 -36.63
CA LEU A 212 31.03 -7.17 -36.82
C LEU A 212 32.35 -7.24 -37.58
N CYS A 213 33.44 -7.56 -36.91
CA CYS A 213 34.80 -7.49 -37.44
C CYS A 213 35.48 -8.86 -37.51
N SER A 214 36.28 -9.05 -38.55
CA SER A 214 37.19 -10.20 -38.73
C SER A 214 38.66 -9.74 -38.65
N PRO A 215 39.51 -10.39 -37.86
CA PRO A 215 39.21 -11.48 -36.96
C PRO A 215 38.56 -11.05 -35.63
N SER A 216 38.55 -9.78 -35.29
CA SER A 216 37.90 -9.20 -34.11
C SER A 216 37.83 -7.68 -34.19
N VAL A 217 37.01 -7.03 -33.33
CA VAL A 217 36.90 -5.57 -33.26
C VAL A 217 38.26 -4.89 -32.96
N ALA A 218 39.10 -5.52 -32.11
CA ALA A 218 40.40 -4.98 -31.73
C ALA A 218 41.44 -4.97 -32.90
N VAL A 219 41.24 -5.89 -33.88
CA VAL A 219 42.14 -6.02 -35.06
C VAL A 219 41.24 -6.17 -36.30
N CYS A 220 40.40 -5.19 -36.52
CA CYS A 220 39.44 -5.21 -37.63
C CYS A 220 40.12 -5.00 -38.96
N THR A 221 40.21 -6.03 -39.79
CA THR A 221 40.71 -5.95 -41.17
C THR A 221 39.58 -5.96 -42.20
N ASN A 222 38.48 -6.59 -41.86
CA ASN A 222 37.23 -6.60 -42.64
C ASN A 222 36.09 -6.44 -41.66
N ASN A 223 35.07 -5.69 -42.02
CA ASN A 223 33.87 -5.49 -41.20
C ASN A 223 32.61 -5.75 -42.02
N ILE A 224 31.54 -6.07 -41.34
CA ILE A 224 30.17 -5.96 -41.82
C ILE A 224 29.64 -4.68 -41.24
N ASP A 225 29.20 -3.74 -42.05
CA ASP A 225 28.69 -2.47 -41.62
C ASP A 225 27.35 -2.60 -40.91
N ASP A 226 27.04 -1.63 -40.08
CA ASP A 226 25.70 -1.58 -39.47
C ASP A 226 24.66 -1.22 -40.53
N ALA A 227 23.42 -1.62 -40.28
CA ALA A 227 22.27 -1.32 -41.14
C ALA A 227 22.24 0.15 -41.54
N ALA A 228 21.95 0.40 -42.80
CA ALA A 228 21.74 1.73 -43.32
C ALA A 228 20.54 2.42 -42.63
N GLY A 229 20.35 3.72 -42.79
CA GLY A 229 19.36 4.51 -42.06
C GLY A 229 17.88 4.24 -42.37
N ASP A 230 17.55 3.16 -43.09
CA ASP A 230 16.19 2.66 -43.41
C ASP A 230 15.64 1.72 -42.33
N ASN A 231 16.48 1.26 -41.38
CA ASN A 231 16.14 0.34 -40.32
C ASN A 231 15.72 -1.07 -40.80
N ASP A 232 16.38 -1.55 -41.81
CA ASP A 232 16.24 -2.93 -42.31
C ASP A 232 17.58 -3.55 -42.71
N ILE A 233 17.62 -4.86 -42.90
CA ILE A 233 18.70 -5.63 -43.46
C ILE A 233 18.21 -6.20 -44.78
N ASP A 234 18.85 -5.83 -45.87
CA ASP A 234 18.54 -6.32 -47.22
C ASP A 234 19.37 -7.57 -47.57
N GLU A 235 18.73 -8.57 -48.15
CA GLU A 235 19.44 -9.73 -48.72
C GLU A 235 20.42 -9.26 -49.80
N GLY A 236 21.66 -9.71 -49.69
CA GLY A 236 22.72 -9.35 -50.65
C GLY A 236 23.38 -7.99 -50.39
N SER A 237 23.03 -7.30 -49.34
CA SER A 237 23.74 -6.13 -48.81
C SER A 237 24.65 -6.53 -47.67
N GLU A 238 25.72 -5.76 -47.43
CA GLU A 238 26.61 -5.95 -46.25
C GLU A 238 26.08 -5.13 -45.09
N GLU A 239 25.27 -5.75 -44.24
CA GLU A 239 24.53 -5.07 -43.19
C GLU A 239 24.37 -5.94 -41.97
N TYR A 240 24.33 -5.29 -40.78
CA TYR A 240 24.04 -5.87 -39.50
C TYR A 240 23.15 -4.93 -38.68
N GLY A 241 22.18 -5.50 -37.93
CA GLY A 241 21.32 -4.72 -37.05
C GLY A 241 20.61 -5.56 -35.99
N VAL A 242 19.85 -4.85 -35.17
CA VAL A 242 19.12 -5.44 -34.04
C VAL A 242 17.67 -4.98 -34.04
N SER A 243 16.77 -5.89 -33.71
CA SER A 243 15.37 -5.61 -33.39
C SER A 243 14.97 -6.19 -32.04
N SER A 244 13.86 -5.74 -31.48
CA SER A 244 13.28 -6.27 -30.26
C SER A 244 11.78 -6.50 -30.44
N ASN A 245 11.17 -7.34 -29.62
CA ASN A 245 9.72 -7.53 -29.62
C ASN A 245 9.00 -6.73 -28.55
N ASP A 246 9.61 -5.70 -28.01
CA ASP A 246 8.94 -4.78 -27.11
C ASP A 246 8.20 -3.71 -27.90
N ALA A 247 6.90 -3.90 -28.09
CA ALA A 247 6.02 -3.00 -28.84
C ALA A 247 5.50 -1.83 -28.01
N THR A 248 5.96 -1.68 -26.76
CA THR A 248 5.46 -0.67 -25.82
C THR A 248 6.59 0.25 -25.35
N GLY A 249 6.34 1.54 -25.32
CA GLY A 249 7.30 2.51 -24.81
C GLY A 249 8.09 3.30 -25.88
N THR A 250 9.12 3.99 -25.42
CA THR A 250 9.96 4.85 -26.27
C THR A 250 11.27 4.13 -26.58
N GLN A 251 11.28 3.36 -27.66
CA GLN A 251 12.43 2.57 -28.05
C GLN A 251 13.24 3.25 -29.15
N ASP A 252 14.58 3.08 -29.09
CA ASP A 252 15.49 3.45 -30.19
C ASP A 252 15.70 2.31 -31.19
N ILE A 253 15.38 1.08 -30.78
CA ILE A 253 15.48 -0.13 -31.59
C ILE A 253 14.10 -0.45 -32.16
N ILE A 254 14.06 -0.78 -33.44
CA ILE A 254 12.78 -1.09 -34.12
C ILE A 254 12.10 -2.29 -33.49
N ASP A 255 10.77 -2.19 -33.35
CA ASP A 255 9.94 -3.33 -32.95
C ASP A 255 9.80 -4.32 -34.11
N SER A 256 10.06 -5.60 -33.83
CA SER A 256 9.81 -6.71 -34.74
C SER A 256 9.25 -7.87 -33.95
N THR A 257 8.12 -8.40 -34.38
CA THR A 257 7.43 -9.51 -33.72
C THR A 257 8.18 -10.84 -33.82
N GLY A 258 9.24 -10.91 -34.60
CA GLY A 258 10.10 -12.09 -34.69
C GLY A 258 11.32 -11.85 -35.55
N CYS A 259 12.39 -12.59 -35.25
CA CYS A 259 13.51 -12.72 -36.16
C CYS A 259 13.08 -13.48 -37.41
N ASN A 260 13.44 -12.99 -38.61
CA ASN A 260 13.20 -13.63 -39.87
C ASN A 260 11.69 -13.72 -40.21
N ASP A 261 11.02 -12.61 -40.10
CA ASP A 261 9.62 -12.47 -40.47
C ASP A 261 9.45 -12.19 -41.98
N ASP A 262 10.53 -11.78 -42.68
CA ASP A 262 10.60 -11.67 -44.13
C ASP A 262 11.81 -12.44 -44.70
N THR A 263 11.72 -12.84 -45.92
CA THR A 263 12.76 -13.61 -46.58
C THR A 263 13.85 -12.77 -47.25
N ASN A 264 13.58 -11.53 -47.57
CA ASN A 264 14.47 -10.65 -48.34
C ASN A 264 14.84 -9.35 -47.60
N VAL A 265 14.06 -8.95 -46.63
CA VAL A 265 14.23 -7.73 -45.82
C VAL A 265 13.87 -8.04 -44.40
N GLU A 266 14.73 -7.73 -43.44
CA GLU A 266 14.48 -7.94 -42.02
C GLU A 266 14.56 -6.62 -41.30
N ALA A 267 13.52 -6.27 -40.56
CA ALA A 267 13.50 -5.05 -39.76
C ALA A 267 14.59 -5.09 -38.67
N ALA A 268 15.52 -4.15 -38.72
CA ALA A 268 16.62 -4.06 -37.76
C ALA A 268 17.19 -2.64 -37.70
N THR A 269 17.56 -2.21 -36.51
CA THR A 269 18.19 -0.90 -36.28
C THR A 269 19.68 -1.08 -36.07
N ALA A 270 20.50 -0.23 -36.70
CA ALA A 270 21.91 -0.13 -36.40
C ALA A 270 22.16 0.15 -34.94
N ILE A 271 23.00 -0.61 -34.29
CA ILE A 271 23.50 -0.31 -32.94
C ILE A 271 24.90 0.28 -33.07
N THR A 272 25.29 1.07 -32.09
CA THR A 272 26.56 1.79 -32.10
C THR A 272 27.20 1.78 -30.72
N GLY A 273 28.36 2.38 -30.57
CA GLY A 273 28.98 2.66 -29.27
C GLY A 273 28.16 3.61 -28.38
N THR A 274 26.99 4.08 -28.82
CA THR A 274 26.03 4.85 -28.01
C THR A 274 24.86 3.94 -27.63
N ALA A 275 24.53 3.91 -26.34
CA ALA A 275 23.44 3.09 -25.83
C ALA A 275 22.09 3.47 -26.46
N LYS A 276 21.35 2.47 -26.92
CA LYS A 276 20.01 2.58 -27.47
C LYS A 276 19.03 1.79 -26.63
N VAL A 277 17.83 2.33 -26.38
CA VAL A 277 16.74 1.66 -25.67
C VAL A 277 16.17 0.56 -26.58
N TYR A 278 16.08 -0.66 -26.08
CA TYR A 278 15.45 -1.78 -26.78
C TYR A 278 14.28 -2.39 -26.02
N ALA A 279 14.12 -2.07 -24.73
CA ALA A 279 13.01 -2.49 -23.92
C ALA A 279 12.79 -1.54 -22.73
N ASP A 280 11.53 -1.36 -22.37
CA ASP A 280 11.14 -0.64 -21.16
C ASP A 280 9.87 -1.25 -20.53
N SER A 281 9.34 -0.66 -19.48
CA SER A 281 8.12 -1.12 -18.83
C SER A 281 6.82 -0.65 -19.50
N GLY A 282 6.92 0.01 -20.67
CA GLY A 282 5.79 0.51 -21.46
C GLY A 282 5.50 2.00 -21.29
N ASP A 283 4.65 2.52 -22.15
CA ASP A 283 4.22 3.93 -22.14
C ASP A 283 3.54 4.27 -20.81
N GLY A 284 4.14 5.21 -20.07
CA GLY A 284 3.68 5.62 -18.75
C GLY A 284 4.47 4.99 -17.59
N ASP A 285 5.60 4.33 -17.87
CA ASP A 285 6.58 3.81 -16.91
C ASP A 285 5.91 3.12 -15.72
N THR A 286 5.16 2.07 -16.00
CA THR A 286 4.40 1.34 -14.97
C THR A 286 5.25 0.25 -14.34
N GLY A 287 5.37 0.27 -13.03
CA GLY A 287 5.99 -0.76 -12.21
C GLY A 287 5.16 -1.01 -10.95
N PRO A 288 5.52 -1.95 -10.11
CA PRO A 288 6.60 -2.95 -10.26
C PRO A 288 6.39 -3.97 -11.36
N VAL A 289 7.48 -4.53 -11.87
CA VAL A 289 7.48 -5.52 -12.97
C VAL A 289 8.05 -6.85 -12.48
N SER A 290 7.45 -7.96 -12.87
CA SER A 290 7.91 -9.29 -12.50
C SER A 290 8.01 -10.21 -13.72
N GLY A 291 9.24 -10.54 -14.10
CA GLY A 291 9.51 -11.48 -15.17
C GLY A 291 9.09 -10.99 -16.57
N ALA A 292 9.21 -9.69 -16.85
CA ALA A 292 9.01 -9.16 -18.19
C ALA A 292 10.07 -9.74 -19.14
N VAL A 293 9.66 -10.28 -20.28
CA VAL A 293 10.53 -10.94 -21.24
C VAL A 293 10.51 -10.17 -22.54
N THR A 294 11.69 -9.70 -22.95
CA THR A 294 11.90 -9.08 -24.27
C THR A 294 12.83 -9.96 -25.08
N ALA A 295 12.40 -10.37 -26.27
CA ALA A 295 13.24 -11.04 -27.25
C ALA A 295 14.08 -10.00 -28.00
N VAL A 296 15.38 -10.25 -28.11
CA VAL A 296 16.32 -9.44 -28.89
C VAL A 296 16.79 -10.29 -30.07
N CYS A 297 16.65 -9.73 -31.25
CA CYS A 297 17.04 -10.36 -32.51
C CYS A 297 18.23 -9.61 -33.11
N HIS A 298 19.24 -10.36 -33.53
CA HIS A 298 20.35 -9.86 -34.33
C HIS A 298 20.24 -10.45 -35.73
N SER A 299 20.33 -9.61 -36.77
CA SER A 299 20.23 -10.02 -38.17
C SER A 299 21.40 -9.48 -38.96
N ALA A 300 21.86 -10.24 -39.95
CA ALA A 300 22.92 -9.80 -40.88
C ALA A 300 22.79 -10.45 -42.23
N SER A 301 23.24 -9.70 -43.27
CA SER A 301 23.46 -10.14 -44.62
C SER A 301 24.84 -9.74 -45.10
N ILE A 302 25.35 -10.32 -46.20
CA ILE A 302 26.66 -10.00 -46.77
C ILE A 302 26.57 -9.85 -48.29
N LEU A 303 27.57 -9.18 -48.87
CA LEU A 303 27.82 -9.19 -50.30
C LEU A 303 28.53 -10.48 -50.71
N GLY A 304 28.34 -10.92 -51.97
CA GLY A 304 29.12 -12.06 -52.52
C GLY A 304 30.64 -11.76 -52.57
N SER A 305 31.07 -10.53 -52.35
CA SER A 305 32.47 -10.13 -52.26
C SER A 305 32.98 -9.96 -50.86
N THR A 306 32.17 -10.11 -49.84
CA THR A 306 32.59 -10.00 -48.42
C THR A 306 33.66 -11.06 -48.12
N PRO A 307 34.83 -10.68 -47.59
CA PRO A 307 35.96 -11.60 -47.37
C PRO A 307 35.57 -12.75 -46.42
N ALA A 308 36.00 -13.95 -46.75
CA ALA A 308 35.80 -15.10 -45.86
C ALA A 308 36.56 -14.94 -44.55
N GLY A 309 35.89 -15.21 -43.45
CA GLY A 309 36.47 -15.06 -42.11
C GLY A 309 35.48 -15.36 -41.01
N SER A 310 35.95 -15.30 -39.75
CA SER A 310 35.11 -15.30 -38.56
C SER A 310 34.90 -13.88 -38.12
N TYR A 311 33.66 -13.43 -38.12
CA TYR A 311 33.26 -12.09 -37.71
C TYR A 311 32.68 -12.11 -36.32
N SER A 312 33.04 -11.15 -35.48
CA SER A 312 32.53 -11.05 -34.11
C SER A 312 32.60 -9.62 -33.57
N HIS A 313 31.68 -9.32 -32.67
CA HIS A 313 31.71 -8.16 -31.79
C HIS A 313 31.12 -8.50 -30.42
N ILE A 314 31.09 -7.57 -29.50
CA ILE A 314 30.51 -7.72 -28.19
C ILE A 314 29.38 -6.68 -28.05
N VAL A 315 28.24 -7.20 -27.61
CA VAL A 315 27.07 -6.39 -27.28
C VAL A 315 26.88 -6.38 -25.76
N THR A 316 26.69 -5.23 -25.19
CA THR A 316 26.48 -5.05 -23.74
C THR A 316 25.05 -4.58 -23.47
N HIS A 317 24.40 -5.23 -22.53
CA HIS A 317 23.06 -4.89 -22.05
C HIS A 317 23.16 -4.20 -20.70
N ILE A 318 22.40 -3.13 -20.52
CA ILE A 318 22.30 -2.40 -19.26
C ILE A 318 20.82 -2.21 -18.94
N THR A 319 20.38 -2.68 -17.78
CA THR A 319 19.01 -2.52 -17.30
C THR A 319 19.00 -1.67 -16.04
N THR A 320 18.16 -0.64 -16.02
CA THR A 320 18.02 0.31 -14.91
C THR A 320 16.59 0.36 -14.44
N GLY A 321 16.36 0.25 -13.13
CA GLY A 321 15.04 0.47 -12.52
C GLY A 321 14.83 1.97 -12.24
N THR A 322 13.62 2.47 -12.48
CA THR A 322 13.22 3.87 -12.24
C THR A 322 12.37 3.95 -10.96
N PHE A 323 13.01 4.32 -9.84
CA PHE A 323 12.42 4.32 -8.50
C PHE A 323 11.76 5.65 -8.12
#